data_8638d39af49b4c683774e62197211aac
#
_entry.id   8638d39af49b4c683774e62197211aac
#
_cell.length_a   1.000
_cell.length_b   1.000
_cell.length_c   1.000
_cell.angle_alpha   90.00
_cell.angle_beta   90.00
_cell.angle_gamma   90.00
#
_symmetry.space_group_name_H-M   'P 1'
#
loop_
_entity.id
_entity.type
_entity.pdbx_description
1 polymer ?
#
loop_
_entity_poly.entity_id
_entity_poly.type
_entity_poly.pdbx_seq_one_letter_code
_entity_poly.pdbx_strand_id
1 'polypeptide(L)'
;MCYHAFNGAFRHYVCVSCRLAFKGSAWPIRKRICTSCREQLAFAGYDFAAPRRRDKKAWSVVTAVLAEGLTYDHRPGCGCSRFPSFRPRTQAQVRVRRRAAERLGLPLSVTLARRDAFTPEIRDEQPPSSSAGKRDTT
;
A
#
# COMPACT_ATOMS: atom_id res chain seq x y z
N MET A 1 20.38 7.88 12.10
CA MET A 1 19.14 8.63 11.75
C MET A 1 19.08 8.80 10.23
N CYS A 2 18.06 8.20 9.61
CA CYS A 2 17.88 8.35 8.18
C CYS A 2 17.19 9.67 7.89
N TYR A 3 17.95 10.67 7.52
CA TYR A 3 17.48 12.05 7.30
C TYR A 3 16.64 12.23 6.02
N HIS A 4 16.50 11.20 5.19
CA HIS A 4 15.91 11.33 3.85
C HIS A 4 14.40 11.09 3.76
N ALA A 5 13.74 10.76 4.86
CA ALA A 5 12.35 10.30 4.79
C ALA A 5 11.29 11.40 4.70
N PHE A 6 11.60 12.64 5.01
CA PHE A 6 10.58 13.69 5.18
C PHE A 6 10.68 14.92 4.28
N ASN A 7 11.80 15.14 3.62
CA ASN A 7 11.96 16.32 2.78
C ASN A 7 11.54 16.05 1.33
N GLY A 8 10.34 16.44 0.98
CA GLY A 8 9.90 16.55 -0.41
C GLY A 8 9.09 15.39 -0.97
N ALA A 9 8.62 14.46 -0.13
CA ALA A 9 7.72 13.41 -0.61
C ALA A 9 6.36 14.00 -1.00
N PHE A 10 6.06 14.00 -2.28
CA PHE A 10 4.74 14.37 -2.76
C PHE A 10 3.73 13.26 -2.46
N ARG A 11 2.58 13.64 -1.97
CA ARG A 11 1.43 12.75 -1.81
C ARG A 11 0.63 12.71 -3.10
N HIS A 12 0.21 11.52 -3.47
CA HIS A 12 -0.65 11.32 -4.62
C HIS A 12 -2.10 11.16 -4.18
N TYR A 13 -2.99 11.91 -4.83
CA TYR A 13 -4.42 11.85 -4.63
C TYR A 13 -5.09 11.52 -5.97
N VAL A 14 -6.14 10.75 -5.94
CA VAL A 14 -6.82 10.31 -7.17
C VAL A 14 -8.32 10.51 -7.07
N CYS A 15 -8.92 10.80 -8.23
CA CYS A 15 -10.33 10.65 -8.48
C CYS A 15 -10.53 9.42 -9.37
N VAL A 16 -11.07 8.35 -8.81
CA VAL A 16 -11.28 7.09 -9.55
C VAL A 16 -12.39 7.24 -10.59
N SER A 17 -13.40 8.05 -10.31
CA SER A 17 -14.51 8.32 -11.23
C SER A 17 -14.03 9.05 -12.49
N CYS A 18 -13.21 10.08 -12.32
CA CYS A 18 -12.65 10.86 -13.43
C CYS A 18 -11.36 10.28 -13.99
N ARG A 19 -10.75 9.31 -13.32
CA ARG A 19 -9.44 8.74 -13.66
C ARG A 19 -8.36 9.81 -13.78
N LEU A 20 -8.27 10.63 -12.75
CA LEU A 20 -7.31 11.71 -12.63
C LEU A 20 -6.46 11.52 -11.37
N ALA A 21 -5.19 11.89 -11.47
CA ALA A 21 -4.26 11.89 -10.36
C ALA A 21 -3.68 13.28 -10.14
N PHE A 22 -3.52 13.64 -8.88
CA PHE A 22 -3.00 14.93 -8.46
C PHE A 22 -1.85 14.71 -7.47
N LYS A 23 -0.78 15.45 -7.64
CA LYS A 23 0.31 15.52 -6.67
C LYS A 23 0.10 16.70 -5.73
N GLY A 24 0.39 16.51 -4.46
CA GLY A 24 0.33 17.57 -3.49
C GLY A 24 1.36 17.44 -2.39
N SER A 25 1.74 18.56 -1.78
CA SER A 25 2.61 18.55 -0.62
C SER A 25 1.88 18.00 0.61
N ALA A 26 2.66 17.51 1.58
CA ALA A 26 2.13 17.00 2.83
C ALA A 26 1.43 18.07 3.69
N TRP A 27 1.75 19.34 3.46
CA TRP A 27 1.25 20.47 4.24
C TRP A 27 0.77 21.61 3.33
N PRO A 28 -0.32 22.29 3.72
CA PRO A 28 -1.26 21.93 4.78
C PRO A 28 -2.19 20.78 4.37
N ILE A 29 -2.65 20.02 5.36
CA ILE A 29 -3.65 18.95 5.15
C ILE A 29 -4.98 19.64 4.83
N ARG A 30 -5.26 19.77 3.55
CA ARG A 30 -6.55 20.25 3.07
C ARG A 30 -7.33 19.08 2.47
N LYS A 31 -8.64 19.08 2.68
CA LYS A 31 -9.51 18.19 1.90
C LYS A 31 -9.30 18.51 0.43
N ARG A 32 -8.83 17.55 -0.31
CA ARG A 32 -8.61 17.73 -1.75
C ARG A 32 -9.83 17.27 -2.50
N ILE A 33 -10.27 18.11 -3.39
CA ILE A 33 -11.50 17.92 -4.17
C ILE A 33 -11.11 17.86 -5.64
N CYS A 34 -11.73 16.93 -6.37
CA CYS A 34 -11.53 16.81 -7.80
C CYS A 34 -12.01 18.08 -8.52
N THR A 35 -11.18 18.61 -9.39
CA THR A 35 -11.52 19.81 -10.16
C THR A 35 -12.60 19.57 -11.24
N SER A 36 -12.80 18.32 -11.64
CA SER A 36 -13.80 17.94 -12.65
C SER A 36 -15.18 17.63 -12.05
N CYS A 37 -15.24 16.74 -11.05
CA CYS A 37 -16.53 16.28 -10.51
C CYS A 37 -16.84 16.79 -9.11
N ARG A 38 -15.92 17.52 -8.48
CA ARG A 38 -16.05 18.07 -7.12
C ARG A 38 -16.13 17.03 -6.00
N GLU A 39 -15.94 15.76 -6.28
CA GLU A 39 -15.86 14.72 -5.25
C GLU A 39 -14.53 14.77 -4.52
N GLN A 40 -14.53 14.26 -3.29
CA GLN A 40 -13.32 14.17 -2.49
C GLN A 40 -12.33 13.19 -3.12
N LEU A 41 -11.06 13.60 -3.23
CA LEU A 41 -9.99 12.76 -3.71
C LEU A 41 -9.60 11.70 -2.68
N ALA A 42 -9.28 10.50 -3.17
CA ALA A 42 -8.72 9.45 -2.34
C ALA A 42 -7.19 9.58 -2.26
N PHE A 43 -6.63 9.34 -1.08
CA PHE A 43 -5.18 9.28 -0.91
C PHE A 43 -4.66 7.97 -1.48
N ALA A 44 -3.75 8.06 -2.45
CA ALA A 44 -3.20 6.89 -3.15
C ALA A 44 -1.81 6.48 -2.64
N GLY A 45 -1.14 7.31 -1.85
CA GLY A 45 0.17 7.02 -1.31
C GLY A 45 1.28 7.88 -1.88
N TYR A 46 2.52 7.58 -1.49
CA TYR A 46 3.71 8.32 -1.91
C TYR A 46 4.30 7.78 -3.22
N ASP A 47 4.11 6.50 -3.51
CA ASP A 47 4.72 5.78 -4.63
C ASP A 47 3.73 5.44 -5.74
N PHE A 48 2.60 6.11 -5.75
CA PHE A 48 1.57 5.87 -6.75
C PHE A 48 2.01 6.35 -8.13
N ALA A 49 1.97 5.45 -9.11
CA ALA A 49 2.14 5.76 -10.51
C ALA A 49 0.78 5.71 -11.21
N ALA A 50 0.28 6.85 -11.63
CA ALA A 50 -1.03 6.95 -12.25
C ALA A 50 -1.06 6.22 -13.61
N PRO A 51 -2.03 5.32 -13.83
CA PRO A 51 -2.28 4.78 -15.16
C PRO A 51 -2.73 5.88 -16.12
N ARG A 52 -2.58 5.63 -17.41
CA ARG A 52 -3.15 6.52 -18.43
C ARG A 52 -4.67 6.63 -18.24
N ARG A 53 -5.22 7.83 -18.39
CA ARG A 53 -6.65 8.08 -18.19
C ARG A 53 -7.57 7.15 -19.02
N ARG A 54 -7.11 6.75 -20.19
CA ARG A 54 -7.83 5.84 -21.09
C ARG A 54 -7.81 4.38 -20.66
N ASP A 55 -6.86 4.00 -19.80
CA ASP A 55 -6.69 2.63 -19.34
C ASP A 55 -7.69 2.30 -18.22
N LYS A 56 -8.91 2.01 -18.62
CA LYS A 56 -9.99 1.64 -17.70
C LYS A 56 -9.69 0.40 -16.89
N LYS A 57 -8.95 -0.56 -17.46
CA LYS A 57 -8.58 -1.81 -16.77
C LYS A 57 -7.62 -1.54 -15.63
N ALA A 58 -6.57 -0.76 -15.86
CA ALA A 58 -5.63 -0.38 -14.82
C ALA A 58 -6.30 0.47 -13.73
N TRP A 59 -7.18 1.39 -14.09
CA TRP A 59 -7.95 2.18 -13.12
C TRP A 59 -8.93 1.34 -12.30
N SER A 60 -9.49 0.27 -12.85
CA SER A 60 -10.32 -0.65 -12.07
C SER A 60 -9.53 -1.38 -11.01
N VAL A 61 -8.27 -1.72 -11.28
CA VAL A 61 -7.35 -2.29 -10.29
C VAL A 61 -7.03 -1.29 -9.18
N VAL A 62 -6.72 -0.05 -9.54
CA VAL A 62 -6.49 1.04 -8.56
C VAL A 62 -7.71 1.22 -7.66
N THR A 63 -8.91 1.24 -8.24
CA THR A 63 -10.16 1.36 -7.49
C THR A 63 -10.34 0.22 -6.50
N ALA A 64 -10.06 -1.02 -6.91
CA ALA A 64 -10.17 -2.19 -6.03
C ALA A 64 -9.17 -2.12 -4.87
N VAL A 65 -7.94 -1.71 -5.12
CA VAL A 65 -6.91 -1.56 -4.08
C VAL A 65 -7.28 -0.46 -3.07
N LEU A 66 -7.69 0.70 -3.55
CA LEU A 66 -8.05 1.83 -2.68
C LEU A 66 -9.35 1.58 -1.90
N ALA A 67 -10.31 0.84 -2.48
CA ALA A 67 -11.55 0.46 -1.80
C ALA A 67 -11.31 -0.40 -0.54
N GLU A 68 -10.24 -1.16 -0.52
CA GLU A 68 -9.82 -1.97 0.63
C GLU A 68 -8.94 -1.20 1.63
N GLY A 69 -8.80 0.10 1.47
CA GLY A 69 -7.99 0.95 2.35
C GLY A 69 -6.48 0.83 2.15
N LEU A 70 -6.04 0.17 1.09
CA LEU A 70 -4.62 0.04 0.76
C LEU A 70 -4.13 1.26 -0.02
N THR A 71 -2.87 1.62 0.21
CA THR A 71 -2.18 2.70 -0.49
C THR A 71 -0.91 2.19 -1.15
N TYR A 72 -0.36 2.95 -2.09
CA TYR A 72 0.87 2.62 -2.79
C TYR A 72 2.06 3.26 -2.10
N ASP A 73 2.52 2.62 -1.04
CA ASP A 73 3.62 3.10 -0.21
C ASP A 73 4.73 2.06 -0.10
N HIS A 74 5.91 2.50 0.28
CA HIS A 74 6.99 1.62 0.68
C HIS A 74 6.64 0.91 2.00
N ARG A 75 7.27 -0.24 2.22
CA ARG A 75 7.18 -0.89 3.53
C ARG A 75 7.69 0.07 4.60
N PRO A 76 7.03 0.14 5.77
CA PRO A 76 7.57 0.88 6.90
C PRO A 76 8.92 0.27 7.29
N GLY A 77 9.92 1.10 7.40
CA GLY A 77 11.29 0.71 7.74
C GLY A 77 12.22 1.90 7.69
N CYS A 78 13.48 1.67 8.00
CA CYS A 78 14.51 2.67 7.79
C CYS A 78 14.51 3.05 6.31
N GLY A 79 14.43 4.35 6.00
CA GLY A 79 14.37 4.89 4.63
C GLY A 79 15.56 4.52 3.71
N CYS A 80 16.45 3.67 4.18
CA CYS A 80 17.60 3.15 3.44
C CYS A 80 17.24 1.98 2.50
N SER A 81 16.12 1.29 2.75
CA SER A 81 15.62 0.17 1.94
C SER A 81 14.27 0.52 1.35
N ARG A 82 14.27 1.06 0.15
CA ARG A 82 13.04 1.39 -0.58
C ARG A 82 12.52 0.18 -1.33
N PHE A 83 11.94 -0.78 -0.62
CA PHE A 83 11.19 -1.84 -1.25
C PHE A 83 9.71 -1.44 -1.32
N PRO A 84 9.16 -1.26 -2.52
CA PRO A 84 7.74 -0.96 -2.65
C PRO A 84 6.92 -2.13 -2.11
N SER A 85 5.84 -1.81 -1.40
CA SER A 85 4.86 -2.80 -1.01
C SER A 85 4.21 -3.41 -2.25
N PHE A 86 3.95 -4.71 -2.22
CA PHE A 86 3.26 -5.34 -3.33
C PHE A 86 1.83 -4.80 -3.44
N ARG A 87 1.43 -4.51 -4.68
CA ARG A 87 0.05 -4.20 -5.07
C ARG A 87 -0.26 -4.85 -6.41
N PRO A 88 -1.45 -5.41 -6.62
CA PRO A 88 -1.82 -5.96 -7.92
C PRO A 88 -1.74 -4.89 -9.01
N ARG A 89 -1.33 -5.29 -10.19
CA ARG A 89 -1.26 -4.40 -11.38
C ARG A 89 -2.28 -4.76 -12.43
N THR A 90 -2.80 -5.97 -12.42
CA THR A 90 -3.74 -6.48 -13.41
C THR A 90 -5.03 -6.97 -12.78
N GLN A 91 -6.10 -6.95 -13.55
CA GLN A 91 -7.39 -7.53 -13.11
C GLN A 91 -7.28 -9.03 -12.82
N ALA A 92 -6.44 -9.75 -13.56
CA ALA A 92 -6.19 -11.17 -13.30
C ALA A 92 -5.59 -11.37 -11.90
N GLN A 93 -4.62 -10.56 -11.50
CA GLN A 93 -4.03 -10.61 -10.17
C GLN A 93 -5.07 -10.29 -9.07
N VAL A 94 -5.97 -9.35 -9.31
CA VAL A 94 -7.06 -9.04 -8.36
C VAL A 94 -8.02 -10.23 -8.24
N ARG A 95 -8.41 -10.85 -9.35
CA ARG A 95 -9.29 -12.04 -9.34
C ARG A 95 -8.69 -13.20 -8.55
N VAL A 96 -7.41 -13.49 -8.76
CA VAL A 96 -6.70 -14.54 -8.02
C VAL A 96 -6.74 -14.27 -6.51
N ARG A 97 -6.52 -13.03 -6.11
CA ARG A 97 -6.51 -12.63 -4.69
C ARG A 97 -7.88 -12.64 -4.05
N ARG A 98 -8.93 -12.34 -4.80
CA ARG A 98 -10.31 -12.52 -4.33
C ARG A 98 -10.62 -13.99 -4.04
N ARG A 99 -10.25 -14.89 -4.95
CA ARG A 99 -10.41 -16.35 -4.73
C ARG A 99 -9.59 -16.84 -3.54
N ALA A 100 -8.37 -16.33 -3.36
CA ALA A 100 -7.55 -16.67 -2.22
C ALA A 100 -8.17 -16.18 -0.90
N ALA A 101 -8.72 -14.97 -0.88
CA ALA A 101 -9.43 -14.44 0.29
C ALA A 101 -10.61 -15.33 0.70
N GLU A 102 -11.43 -15.72 -0.28
CA GLU A 102 -12.57 -16.63 -0.05
C GLU A 102 -12.12 -17.99 0.46
N ARG A 103 -11.11 -18.60 -0.16
CA ARG A 103 -10.59 -19.92 0.25
C ARG A 103 -9.95 -19.93 1.62
N LEU A 104 -9.20 -18.88 1.95
CA LEU A 104 -8.45 -18.78 3.20
C LEU A 104 -9.26 -18.12 4.34
N GLY A 105 -10.46 -17.62 4.05
CA GLY A 105 -11.27 -16.87 5.02
C GLY A 105 -10.60 -15.57 5.48
N LEU A 106 -9.80 -14.94 4.63
CA LEU A 106 -9.06 -13.74 4.94
C LEU A 106 -9.72 -12.49 4.35
N PRO A 107 -9.54 -11.32 4.97
CA PRO A 107 -9.94 -10.07 4.36
C PRO A 107 -9.25 -9.86 3.01
N LEU A 108 -9.95 -9.30 2.04
CA LEU A 108 -9.40 -9.02 0.71
C LEU A 108 -8.18 -8.09 0.78
N SER A 109 -8.18 -7.13 1.70
CA SER A 109 -7.04 -6.24 1.93
C SER A 109 -5.74 -7.00 2.22
N VAL A 110 -5.82 -8.10 2.96
CA VAL A 110 -4.66 -8.93 3.29
C VAL A 110 -4.13 -9.63 2.04
N THR A 111 -4.99 -10.27 1.25
CA THR A 111 -4.56 -10.99 0.06
C THR A 111 -4.09 -10.08 -1.07
N LEU A 112 -4.68 -8.90 -1.21
CA LEU A 112 -4.21 -7.88 -2.16
C LEU A 112 -2.81 -7.36 -1.84
N ALA A 113 -2.44 -7.32 -0.56
CA ALA A 113 -1.13 -6.88 -0.12
C ALA A 113 -0.04 -7.97 -0.22
N ARG A 114 -0.40 -9.21 -0.46
CA ARG A 114 0.55 -10.33 -0.57
C ARG A 114 1.11 -10.45 -1.98
N ARG A 115 2.40 -10.63 -2.07
CA ARG A 115 3.06 -10.91 -3.35
C ARG A 115 2.62 -12.24 -3.95
N ASP A 116 2.53 -13.26 -3.12
CA ASP A 116 1.93 -14.54 -3.46
C ASP A 116 0.58 -14.68 -2.73
N ALA A 117 -0.49 -14.90 -3.49
CA ALA A 117 -1.84 -14.94 -2.97
C ALA A 117 -2.10 -16.13 -2.04
N PHE A 118 -1.42 -17.25 -2.23
CA PHE A 118 -1.70 -18.52 -1.55
C PHE A 118 -0.64 -18.94 -0.54
N THR A 119 0.54 -18.35 -0.55
CA THR A 119 1.58 -18.67 0.43
C THR A 119 1.16 -18.15 1.81
N PRO A 120 1.03 -19.00 2.82
CA PRO A 120 0.85 -18.54 4.19
C PRO A 120 2.04 -17.66 4.56
N GLU A 121 1.79 -16.53 5.17
CA GLU A 121 2.88 -15.73 5.73
C GLU A 121 3.63 -16.60 6.73
N ILE A 122 4.88 -16.90 6.44
CA ILE A 122 5.81 -17.32 7.47
C ILE A 122 5.91 -16.08 8.37
N ARG A 123 5.23 -16.12 9.51
CA ARG A 123 5.54 -15.20 10.58
C ARG A 123 7.01 -15.41 10.84
N ASP A 124 7.83 -14.38 10.65
CA ASP A 124 9.17 -14.36 11.19
C ASP A 124 8.99 -14.56 12.70
N GLU A 125 9.08 -15.82 13.12
CA GLU A 125 9.19 -16.15 14.53
C GLU A 125 10.49 -15.47 14.99
N GLN A 126 10.30 -14.37 15.66
CA GLN A 126 11.35 -13.69 16.36
C GLN A 126 12.02 -14.73 17.25
N PRO A 127 13.31 -15.04 17.06
CA PRO A 127 13.95 -16.08 17.85
C PRO A 127 13.77 -15.74 19.33
N PRO A 128 13.47 -16.71 20.18
CA PRO A 128 13.28 -16.45 21.59
C PRO A 128 14.52 -15.74 22.11
N SER A 129 14.32 -14.57 22.69
CA SER A 129 15.38 -13.84 23.37
C SER A 129 15.96 -14.78 24.43
N SER A 130 17.16 -15.29 24.20
CA SER A 130 17.92 -16.04 25.18
C SER A 130 18.19 -15.13 26.37
N SER A 131 17.39 -15.28 27.40
CA SER A 131 17.69 -14.72 28.70
C SER A 131 18.97 -15.39 29.17
N ALA A 132 20.06 -14.67 29.05
CA ALA A 132 21.33 -15.05 29.60
C ALA A 132 21.20 -15.17 31.13
N GLY A 133 21.27 -16.40 31.60
CA GLY A 133 21.26 -16.70 33.03
C GLY A 133 22.43 -15.98 33.73
N LYS A 134 22.08 -15.22 34.74
CA LYS A 134 23.03 -14.75 35.72
C LYS A 134 23.72 -15.97 36.34
N ARG A 135 24.99 -16.09 36.12
CA ARG A 135 25.83 -16.96 36.98
C ARG A 135 26.15 -16.15 38.22
N ASP A 136 25.52 -16.49 39.32
CA ASP A 136 25.99 -16.14 40.63
C ASP A 136 27.24 -16.95 40.87
N THR A 137 28.38 -16.27 40.96
CA THR A 137 29.60 -16.79 41.54
C THR A 137 29.70 -16.26 42.94
N THR A 138 29.54 -17.18 43.87
CA THR A 138 29.98 -17.00 45.26
C THR A 138 31.49 -17.14 45.35
#